data_8af8986dc51cdd10fa577c3bfcbdafbc
#
_entry.id   8af8986dc51cdd10fa577c3bfcbdafbc
#
_cell.length_a   1.000
_cell.length_b   1.000
_cell.length_c   1.000
_cell.angle_alpha   90.00
_cell.angle_beta   90.00
_cell.angle_gamma   90.00
#
_symmetry.space_group_name_H-M   'P 1'
#
loop_
_entity.id
_entity.type
_entity.pdbx_description
1 polymer ?
#
loop_
_entity_poly.entity_id
_entity_poly.type
_entity_poly.pdbx_seq_one_letter_code
_entity_poly.pdbx_strand_id
1 'polypeptide(L)'
;MGRRGDTLPGMQVALAQLSSQLQRGLAPLYVLHGDEPLLQQEAADAIRAAARAQGYTERSSFTVAGAHFDWSAVLAAGGSLSLFADRQIIEIRIPSGKPGKDGSVALQQLAESARGNDSTLTLVQLPRLDKATKTGGWFTALDGAGQSVQIDPIERAQLPQWIAQRLAAQGQRVAAGEEGQRTLQFFADRVEGNLLAAHQEIQKLGLLHPVGQGDASVTGELSWTQVEAAVLNVARYDVFKLSEAVLGGQVLRVQRMLDGLEAEGEAPVLVHWALAEDIRALKRVKDAMNAGKPLPMALRENRVWGVKERLYERILPRASDAQLARLLQAAHQVDGIVKGLKLPDWPAQPWQALQRLALQLARLGTAAR
;
A
#
# COMPACT_ATOMS: atom_id res chain seq x y z
N MET A 1 2.68 19.92 -41.53
CA MET A 1 3.58 18.76 -41.44
C MET A 1 3.88 18.54 -39.95
N GLY A 2 2.98 17.82 -39.27
CA GLY A 2 3.10 17.51 -37.85
C GLY A 2 3.98 16.28 -37.68
N ARG A 3 4.97 16.35 -36.81
CA ARG A 3 5.81 15.20 -36.42
C ARG A 3 4.88 14.13 -35.81
N ARG A 4 4.82 12.97 -36.44
CA ARG A 4 4.27 11.76 -35.81
C ARG A 4 5.08 11.48 -34.56
N GLY A 5 4.44 11.61 -33.40
CA GLY A 5 5.03 11.16 -32.14
C GLY A 5 5.23 9.65 -32.23
N ASP A 6 6.48 9.21 -32.17
CA ASP A 6 6.81 7.81 -31.98
C ASP A 6 6.19 7.36 -30.65
N THR A 7 5.06 6.70 -30.73
CA THR A 7 4.43 5.96 -29.63
C THR A 7 5.35 4.79 -29.31
N LEU A 8 6.13 4.91 -28.24
CA LEU A 8 6.96 3.81 -27.72
C LEU A 8 6.03 2.72 -27.17
N PRO A 9 5.99 1.53 -27.79
CA PRO A 9 5.16 0.43 -27.32
C PRO A 9 5.80 -0.21 -26.08
N GLY A 10 4.96 -0.52 -25.07
CA GLY A 10 5.28 -1.44 -24.01
C GLY A 10 6.38 -0.95 -23.06
N MET A 11 6.18 0.17 -22.35
CA MET A 11 7.17 0.66 -21.39
C MET A 11 6.62 0.69 -19.98
N GLN A 12 7.21 -0.11 -19.09
CA GLN A 12 6.99 0.05 -17.65
C GLN A 12 7.61 1.37 -17.21
N VAL A 13 6.77 2.28 -16.71
CA VAL A 13 7.16 3.62 -16.27
C VAL A 13 7.21 3.63 -14.74
N ALA A 14 8.31 4.10 -14.17
CA ALA A 14 8.34 4.35 -12.74
C ALA A 14 7.40 5.51 -12.37
N LEU A 15 6.70 5.41 -11.24
CA LEU A 15 5.74 6.44 -10.80
C LEU A 15 6.37 7.85 -10.78
N ALA A 16 7.61 7.97 -10.33
CA ALA A 16 8.35 9.24 -10.32
C ALA A 16 8.57 9.86 -11.71
N GLN A 17 8.50 9.06 -12.77
CA GLN A 17 8.69 9.50 -14.15
C GLN A 17 7.37 9.82 -14.86
N LEU A 18 6.23 9.46 -14.27
CA LEU A 18 4.92 9.62 -14.91
C LEU A 18 4.67 11.06 -15.34
N SER A 19 4.88 12.04 -14.46
CA SER A 19 4.67 13.46 -14.77
C SER A 19 5.51 13.93 -15.97
N SER A 20 6.78 13.54 -16.05
CA SER A 20 7.64 13.90 -17.19
C SER A 20 7.24 13.21 -18.48
N GLN A 21 6.70 11.98 -18.39
CA GLN A 21 6.17 11.27 -19.57
C GLN A 21 4.89 11.94 -20.08
N LEU A 22 3.97 12.31 -19.19
CA LEU A 22 2.73 12.99 -19.55
C LEU A 22 2.98 14.36 -20.24
N GLN A 23 4.06 15.06 -19.88
CA GLN A 23 4.47 16.30 -20.55
C GLN A 23 4.98 16.06 -21.97
N ARG A 24 5.53 14.89 -22.28
CA ARG A 24 6.02 14.52 -23.63
C ARG A 24 4.88 14.08 -24.56
N GLY A 25 3.80 13.58 -24.00
CA GLY A 25 2.63 13.11 -24.75
C GLY A 25 1.84 12.07 -23.98
N LEU A 26 0.61 11.83 -24.42
CA LEU A 26 -0.25 10.78 -23.84
C LEU A 26 -0.05 9.47 -24.60
N ALA A 27 0.03 8.38 -23.82
CA ALA A 27 -0.18 7.06 -24.39
C ALA A 27 -1.70 6.79 -24.54
N PRO A 28 -2.11 5.97 -25.50
CA PRO A 28 -3.52 5.66 -25.68
C PRO A 28 -4.09 4.77 -24.56
N LEU A 29 -3.21 4.12 -23.78
CA LEU A 29 -3.60 3.22 -22.71
C LEU A 29 -2.61 3.34 -21.53
N TYR A 30 -3.16 3.37 -20.32
CA TYR A 30 -2.41 3.32 -19.06
C TYR A 30 -2.92 2.19 -18.18
N VAL A 31 -2.00 1.46 -17.55
CA VAL A 31 -2.30 0.46 -16.53
C VAL A 31 -1.64 0.87 -15.21
N LEU A 32 -2.43 1.23 -14.21
CA LEU A 32 -1.95 1.49 -12.85
C LEU A 32 -2.19 0.24 -12.00
N HIS A 33 -1.14 -0.28 -11.38
CA HIS A 33 -1.29 -1.47 -10.53
C HIS A 33 -0.39 -1.39 -9.29
N GLY A 34 -0.96 -1.71 -8.13
CA GLY A 34 -0.24 -1.65 -6.84
C GLY A 34 -1.17 -1.60 -5.64
N ASP A 35 -0.59 -1.47 -4.45
CA ASP A 35 -1.31 -1.53 -3.17
C ASP A 35 -1.31 -0.19 -2.42
N GLU A 36 -0.89 0.92 -3.06
CA GLU A 36 -0.92 2.23 -2.41
C GLU A 36 -2.03 3.11 -3.01
N PRO A 37 -3.20 3.19 -2.35
CA PRO A 37 -4.39 3.85 -2.90
C PRO A 37 -4.20 5.34 -3.19
N LEU A 38 -3.49 6.09 -2.32
CA LEU A 38 -3.25 7.51 -2.52
C LEU A 38 -2.45 7.76 -3.80
N LEU A 39 -1.34 7.06 -3.95
CA LEU A 39 -0.45 7.24 -5.10
C LEU A 39 -1.11 6.76 -6.40
N GLN A 40 -1.96 5.73 -6.32
CA GLN A 40 -2.74 5.26 -7.46
C GLN A 40 -3.77 6.31 -7.90
N GLN A 41 -4.44 6.94 -6.92
CA GLN A 41 -5.39 8.02 -7.19
C GLN A 41 -4.69 9.24 -7.81
N GLU A 42 -3.56 9.66 -7.26
CA GLU A 42 -2.77 10.79 -7.77
C GLU A 42 -2.25 10.54 -9.20
N ALA A 43 -1.77 9.33 -9.46
CA ALA A 43 -1.34 8.94 -10.82
C ALA A 43 -2.51 9.00 -11.81
N ALA A 44 -3.69 8.49 -11.42
CA ALA A 44 -4.89 8.57 -12.23
C ALA A 44 -5.34 10.02 -12.47
N ASP A 45 -5.28 10.87 -11.44
CA ASP A 45 -5.63 12.30 -11.55
C ASP A 45 -4.65 13.06 -12.46
N ALA A 46 -3.37 12.77 -12.40
CA ALA A 46 -2.37 13.34 -13.30
C ALA A 46 -2.63 12.96 -14.77
N ILE A 47 -2.95 11.67 -15.03
CA ILE A 47 -3.31 11.21 -16.38
C ILE A 47 -4.59 11.89 -16.86
N ARG A 48 -5.62 12.00 -16.02
CA ARG A 48 -6.88 12.69 -16.36
C ARG A 48 -6.66 14.18 -16.67
N ALA A 49 -5.82 14.85 -15.86
CA ALA A 49 -5.50 16.25 -16.07
C ALA A 49 -4.78 16.47 -17.41
N ALA A 50 -3.79 15.63 -17.72
CA ALA A 50 -3.08 15.67 -19.00
C ALA A 50 -4.01 15.35 -20.19
N ALA A 51 -4.92 14.39 -20.04
CA ALA A 51 -5.91 14.06 -21.07
C ALA A 51 -6.90 15.22 -21.31
N ARG A 52 -7.43 15.83 -20.25
CA ARG A 52 -8.31 17.01 -20.39
C ARG A 52 -7.63 18.16 -21.12
N ALA A 53 -6.36 18.41 -20.81
CA ALA A 53 -5.58 19.46 -21.49
C ALA A 53 -5.41 19.19 -23.00
N GLN A 54 -5.59 17.91 -23.44
CA GLN A 54 -5.54 17.52 -24.85
C GLN A 54 -6.93 17.27 -25.47
N GLY A 55 -8.01 17.73 -24.79
CA GLY A 55 -9.36 17.73 -25.35
C GLY A 55 -10.17 16.44 -25.09
N TYR A 56 -9.74 15.57 -24.17
CA TYR A 56 -10.56 14.43 -23.72
C TYR A 56 -11.60 14.93 -22.71
N THR A 57 -12.79 15.25 -23.20
CA THR A 57 -13.85 15.91 -22.41
C THR A 57 -14.86 14.96 -21.81
N GLU A 58 -15.05 13.79 -22.43
CA GLU A 58 -15.95 12.77 -21.92
C GLU A 58 -15.20 11.70 -21.10
N ARG A 59 -15.91 11.12 -20.15
CA ARG A 59 -15.39 10.08 -19.28
C ARG A 59 -16.45 9.05 -18.95
N SER A 60 -16.15 7.79 -19.28
CA SER A 60 -16.93 6.62 -18.88
C SER A 60 -16.14 5.82 -17.82
N SER A 61 -16.78 5.41 -16.74
CA SER A 61 -16.11 4.68 -15.64
C SER A 61 -16.85 3.37 -15.35
N PHE A 62 -16.10 2.28 -15.30
CA PHE A 62 -16.58 0.93 -15.07
C PHE A 62 -15.84 0.30 -13.89
N THR A 63 -16.59 -0.33 -12.96
CA THR A 63 -16.01 -1.09 -11.86
C THR A 63 -16.43 -2.55 -11.97
N VAL A 64 -15.45 -3.43 -12.11
CA VAL A 64 -15.68 -4.87 -12.23
C VAL A 64 -15.93 -5.46 -10.85
N ALA A 65 -17.20 -5.54 -10.45
CA ALA A 65 -17.60 -5.94 -9.10
C ALA A 65 -17.71 -7.47 -8.92
N GLY A 66 -17.55 -8.27 -9.97
CA GLY A 66 -17.68 -9.74 -9.85
C GLY A 66 -17.64 -10.48 -11.19
N ALA A 67 -17.88 -11.79 -11.13
CA ALA A 67 -17.77 -12.71 -12.27
C ALA A 67 -18.79 -12.46 -13.40
N HIS A 68 -19.89 -11.81 -13.12
CA HIS A 68 -20.98 -11.54 -14.07
C HIS A 68 -20.99 -10.10 -14.57
N PHE A 69 -19.83 -9.43 -14.56
CA PHE A 69 -19.72 -8.09 -15.09
C PHE A 69 -19.92 -8.08 -16.62
N ASP A 70 -20.74 -7.15 -17.10
CA ASP A 70 -21.00 -6.99 -18.53
C ASP A 70 -19.86 -6.24 -19.23
N TRP A 71 -18.96 -6.97 -19.85
CA TRP A 71 -17.85 -6.43 -20.62
C TRP A 71 -18.27 -5.82 -21.96
N SER A 72 -19.46 -6.16 -22.46
CA SER A 72 -19.98 -5.60 -23.71
C SER A 72 -20.19 -4.09 -23.60
N ALA A 73 -20.61 -3.60 -22.43
CA ALA A 73 -20.76 -2.18 -22.15
C ALA A 73 -19.44 -1.41 -22.25
N VAL A 74 -18.34 -2.01 -21.78
CA VAL A 74 -17.00 -1.42 -21.87
C VAL A 74 -16.52 -1.35 -23.32
N LEU A 75 -16.72 -2.44 -24.07
CA LEU A 75 -16.34 -2.50 -25.49
C LEU A 75 -17.19 -1.55 -26.34
N ALA A 76 -18.49 -1.44 -26.07
CA ALA A 76 -19.36 -0.49 -26.75
C ALA A 76 -18.94 0.96 -26.50
N ALA A 77 -18.58 1.32 -25.26
CA ALA A 77 -18.03 2.63 -24.93
C ALA A 77 -16.72 2.92 -25.70
N GLY A 78 -15.86 1.91 -25.88
CA GLY A 78 -14.62 2.02 -26.65
C GLY A 78 -14.81 2.18 -28.16
N GLY A 79 -15.91 1.69 -28.69
CA GLY A 79 -16.24 1.71 -30.13
C GLY A 79 -17.15 2.85 -30.58
N SER A 80 -17.75 3.60 -29.65
CA SER A 80 -18.69 4.69 -29.98
C SER A 80 -18.23 6.00 -29.35
N LEU A 81 -17.93 6.98 -30.21
CA LEU A 81 -17.79 8.36 -29.77
C LEU A 81 -19.19 8.93 -29.53
N SER A 82 -19.32 9.74 -28.47
CA SER A 82 -20.52 10.56 -28.26
C SER A 82 -20.70 11.55 -29.41
N LEU A 83 -21.94 11.91 -29.67
CA LEU A 83 -22.27 12.96 -30.65
C LEU A 83 -21.72 14.35 -30.26
N PHE A 84 -21.22 14.51 -29.05
CA PHE A 84 -20.81 15.79 -28.45
C PHE A 84 -19.32 15.87 -28.09
N ALA A 85 -18.55 14.79 -28.24
CA ALA A 85 -17.12 14.78 -27.93
C ALA A 85 -16.31 14.02 -28.96
N ASP A 86 -15.21 14.65 -29.37
CA ASP A 86 -14.23 14.06 -30.30
C ASP A 86 -13.27 13.10 -29.58
N ARG A 87 -13.15 13.21 -28.22
CA ARG A 87 -12.21 12.42 -27.39
C ARG A 87 -12.80 12.07 -26.05
N GLN A 88 -12.57 10.83 -25.62
CA GLN A 88 -13.07 10.28 -24.36
C GLN A 88 -12.01 9.53 -23.54
N ILE A 89 -12.25 9.44 -22.23
CA ILE A 89 -11.49 8.59 -21.32
C ILE A 89 -12.38 7.41 -20.90
N ILE A 90 -11.88 6.20 -21.02
CA ILE A 90 -12.52 4.99 -20.50
C ILE A 90 -11.72 4.52 -19.30
N GLU A 91 -12.34 4.51 -18.15
CA GLU A 91 -11.72 4.03 -16.90
C GLU A 91 -12.31 2.68 -16.51
N ILE A 92 -11.42 1.72 -16.26
CA ILE A 92 -11.79 0.37 -15.86
C ILE A 92 -11.08 0.07 -14.54
N ARG A 93 -11.84 -0.14 -13.48
CA ARG A 93 -11.32 -0.53 -12.19
C ARG A 93 -11.64 -2.00 -11.92
N ILE A 94 -10.61 -2.80 -11.63
CA ILE A 94 -10.74 -4.25 -11.37
C ILE A 94 -10.19 -4.55 -9.97
N PRO A 95 -10.98 -4.35 -8.88
CA PRO A 95 -10.50 -4.46 -7.51
C PRO A 95 -9.96 -5.84 -7.15
N SER A 96 -10.46 -6.90 -7.78
CA SER A 96 -9.98 -8.27 -7.57
C SER A 96 -8.64 -8.58 -8.26
N GLY A 97 -8.20 -7.74 -9.21
CA GLY A 97 -7.07 -8.04 -10.10
C GLY A 97 -7.32 -9.17 -11.08
N LYS A 98 -8.53 -9.72 -11.10
CA LYS A 98 -8.91 -10.89 -11.92
C LYS A 98 -10.11 -10.55 -12.81
N PRO A 99 -9.89 -10.27 -14.11
CA PRO A 99 -10.97 -9.88 -15.02
C PRO A 99 -11.92 -11.04 -15.39
N GLY A 100 -11.55 -12.30 -15.12
CA GLY A 100 -12.27 -13.47 -15.60
C GLY A 100 -11.97 -13.79 -17.06
N LYS A 101 -12.66 -14.82 -17.61
CA LYS A 101 -12.43 -15.27 -18.98
C LYS A 101 -12.87 -14.21 -20.00
N ASP A 102 -14.11 -13.72 -19.87
CA ASP A 102 -14.67 -12.72 -20.79
C ASP A 102 -13.94 -11.38 -20.67
N GLY A 103 -13.56 -10.99 -19.44
CA GLY A 103 -12.76 -9.80 -19.21
C GLY A 103 -11.35 -9.90 -19.79
N SER A 104 -10.74 -11.08 -19.76
CA SER A 104 -9.43 -11.29 -20.40
C SER A 104 -9.51 -11.08 -21.91
N VAL A 105 -10.57 -11.51 -22.56
CA VAL A 105 -10.81 -11.29 -23.99
C VAL A 105 -11.09 -9.81 -24.25
N ALA A 106 -11.97 -9.19 -23.48
CA ALA A 106 -12.34 -7.78 -23.65
C ALA A 106 -11.13 -6.84 -23.46
N LEU A 107 -10.28 -7.08 -22.46
CA LEU A 107 -9.06 -6.29 -22.25
C LEU A 107 -8.04 -6.44 -23.37
N GLN A 108 -7.91 -7.62 -23.98
CA GLN A 108 -7.08 -7.82 -25.17
C GLN A 108 -7.63 -7.05 -26.37
N GLN A 109 -8.93 -7.05 -26.59
CA GLN A 109 -9.58 -6.27 -27.65
C GLN A 109 -9.39 -4.76 -27.45
N LEU A 110 -9.53 -4.27 -26.20
CA LEU A 110 -9.26 -2.87 -25.87
C LEU A 110 -7.80 -2.49 -26.13
N ALA A 111 -6.85 -3.37 -25.78
CA ALA A 111 -5.44 -3.15 -26.05
C ALA A 111 -5.15 -3.07 -27.56
N GLU A 112 -5.80 -3.88 -28.34
CA GLU A 112 -5.67 -3.86 -29.82
C GLU A 112 -6.29 -2.60 -30.41
N SER A 113 -7.49 -2.22 -29.95
CA SER A 113 -8.19 -1.01 -30.39
C SER A 113 -7.47 0.28 -29.98
N ALA A 114 -6.70 0.27 -28.89
CA ALA A 114 -5.92 1.42 -28.44
C ALA A 114 -4.76 1.77 -29.40
N ARG A 115 -4.28 0.77 -30.18
CA ARG A 115 -3.19 0.98 -31.15
C ARG A 115 -3.66 1.84 -32.30
N GLY A 116 -3.16 3.08 -32.37
CA GLY A 116 -3.51 4.02 -33.45
C GLY A 116 -4.85 4.73 -33.25
N ASN A 117 -5.45 4.64 -32.06
CA ASN A 117 -6.65 5.38 -31.71
C ASN A 117 -6.30 6.61 -30.88
N ASP A 118 -6.47 7.80 -31.43
CA ASP A 118 -6.20 9.09 -30.77
C ASP A 118 -7.45 9.69 -30.11
N SER A 119 -8.63 9.05 -30.27
CA SER A 119 -9.89 9.56 -29.76
C SER A 119 -10.28 8.96 -28.40
N THR A 120 -9.68 7.82 -28.01
CA THR A 120 -10.00 7.15 -26.77
C THR A 120 -8.74 6.87 -25.96
N LEU A 121 -8.70 7.37 -24.72
CA LEU A 121 -7.69 7.01 -23.74
C LEU A 121 -8.26 5.98 -22.77
N THR A 122 -7.61 4.85 -22.64
CA THR A 122 -8.03 3.79 -21.70
C THR A 122 -7.16 3.82 -20.45
N LEU A 123 -7.76 3.91 -19.26
CA LEU A 123 -7.11 3.86 -17.97
C LEU A 123 -7.59 2.64 -17.16
N VAL A 124 -6.72 1.67 -16.96
CA VAL A 124 -7.02 0.46 -16.17
C VAL A 124 -6.37 0.56 -14.80
N GLN A 125 -7.14 0.33 -13.74
CA GLN A 125 -6.68 0.36 -12.35
C GLN A 125 -6.82 -1.04 -11.74
N LEU A 126 -5.73 -1.55 -11.16
CA LEU A 126 -5.60 -2.90 -10.65
C LEU A 126 -4.91 -2.86 -9.26
N PRO A 127 -5.19 -3.81 -8.36
CA PRO A 127 -4.38 -4.01 -7.17
C PRO A 127 -2.99 -4.54 -7.57
N ARG A 128 -2.16 -4.82 -6.58
CA ARG A 128 -0.89 -5.50 -6.80
C ARG A 128 -1.14 -6.87 -7.45
N LEU A 129 -0.41 -7.12 -8.52
CA LEU A 129 -0.51 -8.36 -9.29
C LEU A 129 0.66 -9.30 -8.96
N ASP A 130 0.36 -10.58 -8.87
CA ASP A 130 1.39 -11.61 -8.79
C ASP A 130 2.11 -11.80 -10.14
N LYS A 131 3.23 -12.53 -10.11
CA LYS A 131 4.04 -12.78 -11.31
C LYS A 131 3.26 -13.54 -12.38
N ALA A 132 2.42 -14.50 -11.99
CA ALA A 132 1.64 -15.30 -12.93
C ALA A 132 0.61 -14.44 -13.68
N THR A 133 -0.06 -13.53 -12.97
CA THR A 133 -1.01 -12.59 -13.58
C THR A 133 -0.32 -11.62 -14.54
N LYS A 134 0.86 -11.09 -14.16
CA LYS A 134 1.66 -10.19 -15.02
C LYS A 134 2.15 -10.86 -16.32
N THR A 135 2.33 -12.17 -16.32
CA THR A 135 2.69 -12.94 -17.53
C THR A 135 1.47 -13.45 -18.29
N GLY A 136 0.26 -13.19 -17.81
CA GLY A 136 -0.99 -13.56 -18.47
C GLY A 136 -1.24 -12.75 -19.74
N GLY A 137 -1.87 -13.38 -20.75
CA GLY A 137 -2.05 -12.79 -22.07
C GLY A 137 -2.77 -11.43 -22.06
N TRP A 138 -3.77 -11.25 -21.21
CA TRP A 138 -4.51 -9.98 -21.12
C TRP A 138 -3.65 -8.83 -20.57
N PHE A 139 -2.82 -9.10 -19.52
CA PHE A 139 -1.94 -8.07 -18.96
C PHE A 139 -0.81 -7.72 -19.94
N THR A 140 -0.21 -8.73 -20.55
CA THR A 140 0.82 -8.55 -21.59
C THR A 140 0.31 -7.75 -22.78
N ALA A 141 -0.95 -7.94 -23.18
CA ALA A 141 -1.57 -7.18 -24.27
C ALA A 141 -1.73 -5.69 -23.90
N LEU A 142 -2.21 -5.40 -22.66
CA LEU A 142 -2.34 -4.03 -22.16
C LEU A 142 -0.96 -3.36 -22.03
N ASP A 143 0.01 -4.04 -21.42
CA ASP A 143 1.38 -3.54 -21.25
C ASP A 143 2.05 -3.24 -22.61
N GLY A 144 1.84 -4.09 -23.60
CA GLY A 144 2.35 -3.91 -24.96
C GLY A 144 1.63 -2.85 -25.81
N ALA A 145 0.43 -2.41 -25.42
CA ALA A 145 -0.34 -1.38 -26.12
C ALA A 145 -0.22 0.02 -25.52
N GLY A 146 0.30 0.14 -24.29
CA GLY A 146 0.36 1.40 -23.56
C GLY A 146 1.49 1.48 -22.57
N GLN A 147 1.28 2.21 -21.52
CA GLN A 147 2.23 2.38 -20.40
C GLN A 147 1.69 1.73 -19.15
N SER A 148 2.49 0.88 -18.48
CA SER A 148 2.17 0.34 -17.17
C SER A 148 2.99 1.05 -16.09
N VAL A 149 2.32 1.41 -14.98
CA VAL A 149 2.91 2.07 -13.83
C VAL A 149 2.70 1.18 -12.61
N GLN A 150 3.79 0.65 -12.07
CA GLN A 150 3.74 -0.07 -10.80
C GLN A 150 3.78 0.94 -9.65
N ILE A 151 2.86 0.78 -8.71
CA ILE A 151 2.68 1.67 -7.55
C ILE A 151 2.87 0.86 -6.28
N ASP A 152 4.07 0.94 -5.74
CA ASP A 152 4.44 0.25 -4.51
C ASP A 152 4.20 1.16 -3.29
N PRO A 153 3.89 0.60 -2.11
CA PRO A 153 3.83 1.35 -0.86
C PRO A 153 5.16 2.04 -0.54
N ILE A 154 5.08 3.22 0.07
CA ILE A 154 6.27 3.90 0.58
C ILE A 154 6.80 3.15 1.80
N GLU A 155 8.02 2.69 1.71
CA GLU A 155 8.69 2.00 2.81
C GLU A 155 8.92 2.96 3.98
N ARG A 156 8.86 2.43 5.23
CA ARG A 156 9.01 3.23 6.46
C ARG A 156 10.26 4.12 6.45
N ALA A 157 11.39 3.62 5.94
CA ALA A 157 12.63 4.38 5.87
C ALA A 157 12.55 5.59 4.91
N GLN A 158 11.67 5.55 3.92
CA GLN A 158 11.48 6.61 2.92
C GLN A 158 10.37 7.61 3.33
N LEU A 159 9.53 7.25 4.30
CA LEU A 159 8.37 8.04 4.69
C LEU A 159 8.73 9.45 5.21
N PRO A 160 9.78 9.66 6.03
CA PRO A 160 10.20 11.00 6.43
C PRO A 160 10.55 11.90 5.24
N GLN A 161 11.26 11.36 4.26
CA GLN A 161 11.62 12.09 3.03
C GLN A 161 10.38 12.42 2.18
N TRP A 162 9.45 11.46 2.05
CA TRP A 162 8.19 11.67 1.34
C TRP A 162 7.36 12.79 1.99
N ILE A 163 7.26 12.80 3.34
CA ILE A 163 6.57 13.86 4.10
C ILE A 163 7.25 15.22 3.84
N ALA A 164 8.57 15.29 3.92
CA ALA A 164 9.31 16.52 3.68
C ALA A 164 9.07 17.08 2.27
N GLN A 165 9.04 16.21 1.24
CA GLN A 165 8.73 16.60 -0.14
C GLN A 165 7.30 17.15 -0.27
N ARG A 166 6.32 16.55 0.42
CA ARG A 166 4.94 17.01 0.39
C ARG A 166 4.75 18.34 1.11
N LEU A 167 5.40 18.54 2.25
CA LEU A 167 5.44 19.83 2.93
C LEU A 167 6.07 20.91 2.03
N ALA A 168 7.19 20.61 1.39
CA ALA A 168 7.85 21.53 0.47
C ALA A 168 6.98 21.92 -0.73
N ALA A 169 6.16 20.99 -1.25
CA ALA A 169 5.25 21.25 -2.36
C ALA A 169 4.17 22.30 -2.02
N GLN A 170 3.84 22.51 -0.74
CA GLN A 170 2.94 23.56 -0.27
C GLN A 170 3.68 24.73 0.40
N GLY A 171 5.01 24.84 0.19
CA GLY A 171 5.85 25.94 0.68
C GLY A 171 6.26 25.79 2.15
N GLN A 172 5.98 24.65 2.80
CA GLN A 172 6.31 24.39 4.20
C GLN A 172 7.56 23.55 4.33
N ARG A 173 8.23 23.66 5.48
CA ARG A 173 9.37 22.82 5.86
C ARG A 173 9.43 22.66 7.36
N VAL A 174 10.16 21.68 7.85
CA VAL A 174 10.57 21.60 9.27
C VAL A 174 11.92 22.26 9.45
N ALA A 175 12.33 22.51 10.71
CA ALA A 175 13.64 23.03 11.06
C ALA A 175 14.77 22.19 10.40
N ALA A 176 15.90 22.83 10.13
CA ALA A 176 17.07 22.12 9.63
C ALA A 176 17.77 21.34 10.76
N GLY A 177 18.52 20.30 10.39
CA GLY A 177 19.35 19.53 11.33
C GLY A 177 18.56 18.46 12.10
N GLU A 178 19.03 18.15 13.30
CA GLU A 178 18.54 17.02 14.11
C GLU A 178 17.08 17.19 14.56
N GLU A 179 16.68 18.40 14.92
CA GLU A 179 15.31 18.70 15.35
C GLU A 179 14.31 18.42 14.22
N GLY A 180 14.58 18.88 13.01
CA GLY A 180 13.71 18.61 11.87
C GLY A 180 13.66 17.13 11.49
N GLN A 181 14.79 16.43 11.60
CA GLN A 181 14.82 14.98 11.39
C GLN A 181 13.95 14.25 12.43
N ARG A 182 14.03 14.63 13.69
CA ARG A 182 13.17 14.08 14.76
C ARG A 182 11.69 14.36 14.49
N THR A 183 11.37 15.58 14.05
CA THR A 183 9.98 15.98 13.71
C THR A 183 9.43 15.14 12.56
N LEU A 184 10.18 14.97 11.47
CA LEU A 184 9.77 14.14 10.34
C LEU A 184 9.65 12.65 10.73
N GLN A 185 10.58 12.16 11.56
CA GLN A 185 10.51 10.78 12.05
C GLN A 185 9.30 10.55 12.94
N PHE A 186 9.00 11.51 13.83
CA PHE A 186 7.79 11.46 14.66
C PHE A 186 6.52 11.44 13.82
N PHE A 187 6.43 12.32 12.81
CA PHE A 187 5.31 12.33 11.88
C PHE A 187 5.19 10.96 11.15
N ALA A 188 6.28 10.48 10.57
CA ALA A 188 6.33 9.20 9.87
C ALA A 188 5.88 8.03 10.76
N ASP A 189 6.32 8.01 12.02
CA ASP A 189 5.93 6.98 12.98
C ASP A 189 4.43 6.98 13.31
N ARG A 190 3.76 8.12 13.16
CA ARG A 190 2.31 8.25 13.43
C ARG A 190 1.43 7.89 12.26
N VAL A 191 1.94 8.02 11.05
CA VAL A 191 1.16 7.80 9.82
C VAL A 191 1.62 6.54 9.05
N GLU A 192 2.51 5.76 9.64
CA GLU A 192 3.01 4.54 9.04
C GLU A 192 1.88 3.58 8.64
N GLY A 193 1.88 3.13 7.38
CA GLY A 193 0.84 2.27 6.83
C GLY A 193 -0.43 3.00 6.36
N ASN A 194 -0.50 4.33 6.53
CA ASN A 194 -1.65 5.12 6.09
C ASN A 194 -1.21 6.42 5.39
N LEU A 195 -0.80 6.28 4.14
CA LEU A 195 -0.30 7.42 3.36
C LEU A 195 -1.38 8.47 3.07
N LEU A 196 -2.66 8.04 2.97
CA LEU A 196 -3.78 8.95 2.81
C LEU A 196 -3.96 9.86 4.05
N ALA A 197 -3.87 9.28 5.24
CA ALA A 197 -3.91 10.07 6.47
C ALA A 197 -2.71 11.01 6.56
N ALA A 198 -1.50 10.56 6.20
CA ALA A 198 -0.32 11.42 6.12
C ALA A 198 -0.58 12.63 5.20
N HIS A 199 -1.15 12.40 4.03
CA HIS A 199 -1.49 13.46 3.09
C HIS A 199 -2.52 14.44 3.65
N GLN A 200 -3.57 13.95 4.30
CA GLN A 200 -4.60 14.79 4.93
C GLN A 200 -4.01 15.69 6.04
N GLU A 201 -3.11 15.15 6.86
CA GLU A 201 -2.45 15.94 7.91
C GLU A 201 -1.49 16.99 7.33
N ILE A 202 -0.79 16.65 6.26
CA ILE A 202 0.05 17.62 5.54
C ILE A 202 -0.83 18.76 4.98
N GLN A 203 -1.97 18.44 4.36
CA GLN A 203 -2.91 19.45 3.88
C GLN A 203 -3.46 20.31 5.02
N LYS A 204 -3.83 19.68 6.14
CA LYS A 204 -4.28 20.39 7.36
C LYS A 204 -3.22 21.35 7.88
N LEU A 205 -1.95 20.95 7.93
CA LEU A 205 -0.85 21.85 8.28
C LEU A 205 -0.76 23.03 7.34
N GLY A 206 -0.96 22.84 6.02
CA GLY A 206 -1.01 23.91 5.04
C GLY A 206 -2.13 24.92 5.29
N LEU A 207 -3.30 24.43 5.74
CA LEU A 207 -4.45 25.30 6.06
C LEU A 207 -4.29 26.03 7.39
N LEU A 208 -3.74 25.38 8.41
CA LEU A 208 -3.55 25.94 9.75
C LEU A 208 -2.36 26.93 9.81
N HIS A 209 -1.35 26.71 8.97
CA HIS A 209 -0.11 27.50 8.95
C HIS A 209 0.19 27.93 7.50
N PRO A 210 -0.65 28.80 6.91
CA PRO A 210 -0.48 29.21 5.52
C PRO A 210 0.83 29.97 5.32
N VAL A 211 1.48 29.74 4.18
CA VAL A 211 2.72 30.40 3.78
C VAL A 211 2.38 31.51 2.77
N GLY A 212 2.91 32.71 2.97
CA GLY A 212 2.96 33.71 1.90
C GLY A 212 1.71 34.56 1.66
N GLN A 213 0.74 34.63 2.56
CA GLN A 213 -0.37 35.60 2.45
C GLN A 213 -0.05 36.89 3.24
N GLY A 214 0.83 37.73 2.69
CA GLY A 214 0.95 39.13 3.10
C GLY A 214 2.02 39.49 4.14
N ASP A 215 2.67 38.54 4.77
CA ASP A 215 3.72 38.77 5.76
C ASP A 215 5.01 38.01 5.39
N ALA A 216 6.05 38.77 5.02
CA ALA A 216 7.37 38.21 4.68
C ALA A 216 8.07 37.53 5.87
N SER A 217 7.53 37.66 7.09
CA SER A 217 8.02 37.00 8.29
C SER A 217 7.55 35.54 8.42
N VAL A 218 6.55 35.10 7.66
CA VAL A 218 6.04 33.74 7.70
C VAL A 218 6.93 32.81 6.88
N THR A 219 7.92 32.23 7.52
CA THR A 219 8.99 31.43 6.90
C THR A 219 8.55 30.08 6.37
N GLY A 220 7.29 29.66 6.56
CA GLY A 220 6.81 28.32 6.25
C GLY A 220 7.45 27.20 7.07
N GLU A 221 8.21 27.56 8.10
CA GLU A 221 8.84 26.59 8.98
C GLU A 221 7.88 26.16 10.09
N LEU A 222 7.64 24.85 10.15
CA LEU A 222 6.78 24.20 11.13
C LEU A 222 7.59 23.78 12.35
N SER A 223 7.16 24.20 13.53
CA SER A 223 7.73 23.75 14.81
C SER A 223 7.30 22.32 15.14
N TRP A 224 8.04 21.68 16.04
CA TRP A 224 7.67 20.40 16.62
C TRP A 224 6.23 20.40 17.16
N THR A 225 5.86 21.41 17.96
CA THR A 225 4.53 21.49 18.59
C THR A 225 3.40 21.62 17.59
N GLN A 226 3.60 22.29 16.46
CA GLN A 226 2.61 22.39 15.40
C GLN A 226 2.40 21.05 14.71
N VAL A 227 3.48 20.34 14.39
CA VAL A 227 3.41 19.00 13.78
C VAL A 227 2.81 17.99 14.78
N GLU A 228 3.26 18.02 16.04
CA GLU A 228 2.72 17.15 17.08
C GLU A 228 1.21 17.32 17.24
N ALA A 229 0.72 18.55 17.38
CA ALA A 229 -0.71 18.83 17.51
C ALA A 229 -1.54 18.36 16.30
N ALA A 230 -0.95 18.42 15.10
CA ALA A 230 -1.62 17.95 13.90
C ALA A 230 -1.77 16.42 13.87
N VAL A 231 -0.70 15.67 14.24
CA VAL A 231 -0.63 14.22 13.97
C VAL A 231 -0.93 13.33 15.19
N LEU A 232 -1.28 13.91 16.34
CA LEU A 232 -1.50 13.16 17.59
C LEU A 232 -2.58 12.07 17.49
N ASN A 233 -3.58 12.23 16.60
CA ASN A 233 -4.76 11.37 16.51
C ASN A 233 -4.89 10.61 15.18
N VAL A 234 -3.81 10.45 14.43
CA VAL A 234 -3.87 10.00 13.02
C VAL A 234 -3.49 8.54 12.81
N ALA A 235 -2.95 7.88 13.80
CA ALA A 235 -2.46 6.52 13.65
C ALA A 235 -3.57 5.54 13.27
N ARG A 236 -3.70 5.20 11.98
CA ARG A 236 -4.35 3.97 11.54
C ARG A 236 -3.28 2.94 11.28
N TYR A 237 -3.17 2.00 12.19
CA TYR A 237 -2.20 0.93 12.08
C TYR A 237 -2.80 -0.27 11.35
N ASP A 238 -2.03 -0.83 10.42
CA ASP A 238 -2.37 -2.09 9.78
C ASP A 238 -1.92 -3.26 10.67
N VAL A 239 -2.85 -4.16 10.97
CA VAL A 239 -2.60 -5.38 11.76
C VAL A 239 -1.50 -6.25 11.13
N PHE A 240 -1.37 -6.25 9.80
CA PHE A 240 -0.30 -6.99 9.12
C PHE A 240 1.09 -6.33 9.31
N LYS A 241 1.15 -5.01 9.41
CA LYS A 241 2.38 -4.28 9.75
C LYS A 241 2.77 -4.45 11.23
N LEU A 242 1.79 -4.65 12.11
CA LEU A 242 2.05 -5.06 13.50
C LEU A 242 2.85 -6.37 13.54
N SER A 243 2.47 -7.36 12.75
CA SER A 243 3.18 -8.64 12.62
C SER A 243 4.67 -8.43 12.27
N GLU A 244 4.98 -7.58 11.31
CA GLU A 244 6.37 -7.26 10.94
C GLU A 244 7.14 -6.59 12.10
N ALA A 245 6.51 -5.66 12.81
CA ALA A 245 7.12 -5.00 13.96
C ALA A 245 7.41 -5.96 15.10
N VAL A 246 6.48 -6.88 15.40
CA VAL A 246 6.61 -7.92 16.43
C VAL A 246 7.74 -8.87 16.08
N LEU A 247 7.74 -9.46 14.90
CA LEU A 247 8.79 -10.36 14.43
C LEU A 247 10.15 -9.65 14.31
N GLY A 248 10.14 -8.35 14.04
CA GLY A 248 11.32 -7.48 14.03
C GLY A 248 11.89 -7.15 15.41
N GLY A 249 11.19 -7.51 16.51
CA GLY A 249 11.60 -7.20 17.89
C GLY A 249 11.52 -5.70 18.23
N GLN A 250 10.69 -4.92 17.54
CA GLN A 250 10.59 -3.47 17.66
C GLN A 250 9.61 -3.06 18.77
N VAL A 251 9.95 -3.34 20.02
CA VAL A 251 9.07 -3.24 21.19
C VAL A 251 8.29 -1.92 21.27
N LEU A 252 8.97 -0.77 21.19
CA LEU A 252 8.31 0.54 21.28
C LEU A 252 7.32 0.78 20.12
N ARG A 253 7.64 0.27 18.94
CA ARG A 253 6.75 0.36 17.79
C ARG A 253 5.52 -0.55 17.96
N VAL A 254 5.72 -1.78 18.46
CA VAL A 254 4.64 -2.73 18.78
C VAL A 254 3.64 -2.11 19.75
N GLN A 255 4.13 -1.47 20.83
CA GLN A 255 3.25 -0.81 21.80
C GLN A 255 2.42 0.30 21.15
N ARG A 256 3.06 1.23 20.44
CA ARG A 256 2.36 2.32 19.74
C ARG A 256 1.30 1.81 18.75
N MET A 257 1.62 0.72 18.02
CA MET A 257 0.69 0.13 17.06
C MET A 257 -0.52 -0.50 17.74
N LEU A 258 -0.32 -1.21 18.86
CA LEU A 258 -1.42 -1.80 19.64
C LEU A 258 -2.30 -0.74 20.28
N ASP A 259 -1.71 0.31 20.86
CA ASP A 259 -2.44 1.44 21.45
C ASP A 259 -3.28 2.17 20.35
N GLY A 260 -2.72 2.33 19.17
CA GLY A 260 -3.42 2.93 18.03
C GLY A 260 -4.57 2.07 17.51
N LEU A 261 -4.36 0.75 17.33
CA LEU A 261 -5.41 -0.18 16.91
C LEU A 261 -6.56 -0.24 17.94
N GLU A 262 -6.26 -0.19 19.23
CA GLU A 262 -7.27 -0.09 20.29
C GLU A 262 -8.06 1.22 20.19
N ALA A 263 -7.38 2.35 20.03
CA ALA A 263 -8.00 3.67 19.94
C ALA A 263 -8.88 3.83 18.67
N GLU A 264 -8.55 3.13 17.59
CA GLU A 264 -9.32 3.08 16.35
C GLU A 264 -10.54 2.15 16.44
N GLY A 265 -10.67 1.39 17.53
CA GLY A 265 -11.75 0.42 17.69
C GLY A 265 -11.59 -0.84 16.85
N GLU A 266 -10.34 -1.17 16.46
CA GLU A 266 -10.07 -2.41 15.72
C GLU A 266 -10.50 -3.62 16.55
N ALA A 267 -10.96 -4.67 15.86
CA ALA A 267 -11.43 -5.86 16.55
C ALA A 267 -10.27 -6.64 17.18
N PRO A 268 -10.23 -6.84 18.51
CA PRO A 268 -9.15 -7.59 19.17
C PRO A 268 -8.93 -9.00 18.59
N VAL A 269 -9.99 -9.60 18.07
CA VAL A 269 -9.95 -10.93 17.44
C VAL A 269 -9.07 -10.94 16.17
N LEU A 270 -9.08 -9.85 15.40
CA LEU A 270 -8.25 -9.74 14.19
C LEU A 270 -6.76 -9.62 14.54
N VAL A 271 -6.45 -8.80 15.54
CA VAL A 271 -5.08 -8.65 16.05
C VAL A 271 -4.56 -9.97 16.62
N HIS A 272 -5.39 -10.66 17.41
CA HIS A 272 -5.07 -12.00 17.92
C HIS A 272 -4.82 -12.99 16.78
N TRP A 273 -5.67 -13.01 15.76
CA TRP A 273 -5.53 -13.91 14.62
C TRP A 273 -4.18 -13.74 13.92
N ALA A 274 -3.76 -12.49 13.68
CA ALA A 274 -2.50 -12.20 13.01
C ALA A 274 -1.28 -12.68 13.84
N LEU A 275 -1.25 -12.37 15.15
CA LEU A 275 -0.19 -12.82 16.05
C LEU A 275 -0.14 -14.33 16.18
N ALA A 276 -1.30 -14.97 16.33
CA ALA A 276 -1.40 -16.42 16.47
C ALA A 276 -0.99 -17.16 15.19
N GLU A 277 -1.28 -16.59 14.00
CA GLU A 277 -0.84 -17.17 12.73
C GLU A 277 0.68 -17.12 12.58
N ASP A 278 1.33 -16.02 12.98
CA ASP A 278 2.79 -15.94 12.98
C ASP A 278 3.42 -16.97 13.94
N ILE A 279 2.85 -17.14 15.13
CA ILE A 279 3.32 -18.13 16.10
C ILE A 279 3.16 -19.56 15.54
N ARG A 280 2.01 -19.88 14.94
CA ARG A 280 1.76 -21.18 14.29
C ARG A 280 2.72 -21.42 13.13
N ALA A 281 2.94 -20.41 12.30
CA ALA A 281 3.84 -20.52 11.15
C ALA A 281 5.30 -20.73 11.60
N LEU A 282 5.78 -19.99 12.61
CA LEU A 282 7.10 -20.21 13.22
C LEU A 282 7.25 -21.65 13.72
N LYS A 283 6.22 -22.17 14.42
CA LYS A 283 6.26 -23.55 14.94
C LYS A 283 6.27 -24.58 13.81
N ARG A 284 5.42 -24.44 12.79
CA ARG A 284 5.40 -25.36 11.63
C ARG A 284 6.75 -25.39 10.91
N VAL A 285 7.36 -24.24 10.69
CA VAL A 285 8.69 -24.18 10.04
C VAL A 285 9.76 -24.82 10.93
N LYS A 286 9.74 -24.55 12.24
CA LYS A 286 10.67 -25.17 13.19
C LYS A 286 10.54 -26.69 13.22
N ASP A 287 9.31 -27.22 13.21
CA ASP A 287 9.06 -28.66 13.17
C ASP A 287 9.61 -29.31 11.90
N ALA A 288 9.45 -28.63 10.75
CA ALA A 288 10.03 -29.08 9.49
C ALA A 288 11.56 -29.09 9.54
N MET A 289 12.19 -28.08 10.17
CA MET A 289 13.65 -28.05 10.38
C MET A 289 14.11 -29.18 11.28
N ASN A 290 13.40 -29.45 12.37
CA ASN A 290 13.70 -30.56 13.28
C ASN A 290 13.54 -31.95 12.63
N ALA A 291 12.65 -32.05 11.62
CA ALA A 291 12.51 -33.21 10.76
C ALA A 291 13.61 -33.30 9.66
N GLY A 292 14.65 -32.48 9.76
CA GLY A 292 15.81 -32.49 8.83
C GLY A 292 15.65 -31.68 7.56
N LYS A 293 14.59 -30.87 7.41
CA LYS A 293 14.44 -30.01 6.21
C LYS A 293 15.30 -28.77 6.33
N PRO A 294 16.04 -28.38 5.26
CA PRO A 294 16.74 -27.10 5.20
C PRO A 294 15.77 -25.92 5.37
N LEU A 295 16.19 -24.88 6.10
CA LEU A 295 15.35 -23.71 6.39
C LEU A 295 14.69 -23.08 5.16
N PRO A 296 15.38 -22.83 4.02
CA PRO A 296 14.74 -22.26 2.85
C PRO A 296 13.60 -23.13 2.27
N MET A 297 13.76 -24.45 2.35
CA MET A 297 12.73 -25.41 1.91
C MET A 297 11.55 -25.40 2.87
N ALA A 298 11.80 -25.42 4.17
CA ALA A 298 10.77 -25.36 5.20
C ALA A 298 9.95 -24.07 5.12
N LEU A 299 10.57 -22.91 4.86
CA LEU A 299 9.88 -21.63 4.66
C LEU A 299 8.96 -21.68 3.44
N ARG A 300 9.47 -22.17 2.30
CA ARG A 300 8.70 -22.28 1.06
C ARG A 300 7.47 -23.19 1.19
N GLU A 301 7.62 -24.36 1.80
CA GLU A 301 6.52 -25.30 2.03
C GLU A 301 5.44 -24.72 2.96
N ASN A 302 5.83 -23.89 3.91
CA ASN A 302 4.92 -23.20 4.83
C ASN A 302 4.42 -21.86 4.32
N ARG A 303 4.66 -21.54 3.03
CA ARG A 303 4.21 -20.33 2.35
C ARG A 303 4.65 -19.03 3.04
N VAL A 304 5.88 -19.01 3.56
CA VAL A 304 6.51 -17.83 4.15
C VAL A 304 7.36 -17.16 3.07
N TRP A 305 7.01 -15.91 2.71
CA TRP A 305 7.64 -15.17 1.61
C TRP A 305 7.96 -13.72 2.02
N GLY A 306 8.84 -13.09 1.27
CA GLY A 306 9.11 -11.65 1.32
C GLY A 306 9.73 -11.18 2.63
N VAL A 307 9.14 -10.15 3.25
CA VAL A 307 9.67 -9.57 4.51
C VAL A 307 9.68 -10.59 5.63
N LYS A 308 8.63 -11.40 5.76
CA LYS A 308 8.52 -12.42 6.80
C LYS A 308 9.58 -13.52 6.67
N GLU A 309 9.97 -13.88 5.45
CA GLU A 309 11.02 -14.87 5.19
C GLU A 309 12.33 -14.48 5.89
N ARG A 310 12.81 -13.25 5.66
CA ARG A 310 14.03 -12.71 6.31
C ARG A 310 13.92 -12.62 7.83
N LEU A 311 12.74 -12.29 8.35
CA LEU A 311 12.51 -12.25 9.80
C LEU A 311 12.54 -13.67 10.41
N TYR A 312 11.95 -14.64 9.75
CA TYR A 312 11.95 -16.04 10.18
C TYR A 312 13.34 -16.65 10.10
N GLU A 313 14.11 -16.39 9.05
CA GLU A 313 15.52 -16.80 8.93
C GLU A 313 16.36 -16.33 10.12
N ARG A 314 16.07 -15.15 10.63
CA ARG A 314 16.77 -14.60 11.80
C ARG A 314 16.32 -15.23 13.13
N ILE A 315 15.02 -15.53 13.28
CA ILE A 315 14.42 -16.00 14.51
C ILE A 315 14.63 -17.52 14.70
N LEU A 316 14.32 -18.32 13.68
CA LEU A 316 14.19 -19.76 13.78
C LEU A 316 15.45 -20.53 14.21
N PRO A 317 16.68 -20.15 13.80
CA PRO A 317 17.89 -20.82 14.27
C PRO A 317 18.12 -20.71 15.79
N ARG A 318 17.55 -19.67 16.41
CA ARG A 318 17.73 -19.35 17.84
C ARG A 318 16.53 -19.72 18.70
N ALA A 319 15.35 -19.80 18.11
CA ALA A 319 14.13 -20.16 18.83
C ALA A 319 14.15 -21.66 19.21
N SER A 320 13.95 -21.96 20.50
CA SER A 320 13.79 -23.32 20.95
C SER A 320 12.33 -23.80 20.79
N ASP A 321 12.13 -25.12 20.66
CA ASP A 321 10.80 -25.71 20.63
C ASP A 321 9.97 -25.38 21.86
N ALA A 322 10.60 -25.36 23.02
CA ALA A 322 9.94 -24.99 24.28
C ALA A 322 9.45 -23.55 24.31
N GLN A 323 10.20 -22.61 23.68
CA GLN A 323 9.76 -21.22 23.54
C GLN A 323 8.54 -21.11 22.61
N LEU A 324 8.57 -21.78 21.47
CA LEU A 324 7.47 -21.77 20.50
C LEU A 324 6.22 -22.48 21.05
N ALA A 325 6.38 -23.57 21.80
CA ALA A 325 5.28 -24.25 22.48
C ALA A 325 4.60 -23.35 23.53
N ARG A 326 5.40 -22.63 24.34
CA ARG A 326 4.86 -21.65 25.30
C ARG A 326 4.10 -20.51 24.61
N LEU A 327 4.59 -20.03 23.47
CA LEU A 327 3.90 -18.99 22.69
C LEU A 327 2.58 -19.51 22.11
N LEU A 328 2.52 -20.75 21.63
CA LEU A 328 1.27 -21.36 21.17
C LEU A 328 0.25 -21.48 22.31
N GLN A 329 0.69 -21.90 23.51
CA GLN A 329 -0.17 -21.95 24.68
C GLN A 329 -0.65 -20.55 25.07
N ALA A 330 0.24 -19.54 25.06
CA ALA A 330 -0.11 -18.16 25.32
C ALA A 330 -1.13 -17.62 24.31
N ALA A 331 -0.94 -17.91 23.02
CA ALA A 331 -1.90 -17.53 21.98
C ALA A 331 -3.28 -18.18 22.20
N HIS A 332 -3.33 -19.44 22.58
CA HIS A 332 -4.60 -20.12 22.93
C HIS A 332 -5.29 -19.48 24.13
N GLN A 333 -4.53 -19.11 25.16
CA GLN A 333 -5.08 -18.43 26.34
C GLN A 333 -5.64 -17.05 25.99
N VAL A 334 -4.93 -16.28 25.16
CA VAL A 334 -5.37 -14.96 24.70
C VAL A 334 -6.58 -15.06 23.78
N ASP A 335 -6.71 -16.12 22.97
CA ASP A 335 -7.93 -16.40 22.20
C ASP A 335 -9.17 -16.49 23.12
N GLY A 336 -9.04 -17.23 24.21
CA GLY A 336 -10.09 -17.32 25.22
C GLY A 336 -10.45 -15.96 25.83
N ILE A 337 -9.44 -15.15 26.17
CA ILE A 337 -9.65 -13.81 26.77
C ILE A 337 -10.35 -12.86 25.78
N VAL A 338 -9.93 -12.87 24.53
CA VAL A 338 -10.56 -12.06 23.46
C VAL A 338 -12.04 -12.46 23.26
N LYS A 339 -12.38 -13.71 23.54
CA LYS A 339 -13.74 -14.25 23.52
C LYS A 339 -14.50 -14.12 24.85
N GLY A 340 -13.94 -13.41 25.83
CA GLY A 340 -14.59 -13.09 27.09
C GLY A 340 -14.27 -14.02 28.28
N LEU A 341 -13.37 -14.98 28.13
CA LEU A 341 -12.91 -15.80 29.25
C LEU A 341 -11.96 -15.02 30.17
N LYS A 342 -11.97 -15.36 31.44
CA LYS A 342 -11.02 -14.82 32.43
C LYS A 342 -10.07 -15.90 32.87
N LEU A 343 -8.77 -15.65 32.78
CA LEU A 343 -7.72 -16.58 33.17
C LEU A 343 -6.87 -15.97 34.32
N PRO A 344 -6.53 -16.74 35.36
CA PRO A 344 -5.90 -16.20 36.57
C PRO A 344 -4.58 -15.45 36.34
N ASP A 345 -3.74 -15.96 35.44
CA ASP A 345 -2.40 -15.45 35.19
C ASP A 345 -2.30 -14.44 34.04
N TRP A 346 -3.43 -14.00 33.51
CA TRP A 346 -3.52 -13.10 32.39
C TRP A 346 -4.34 -11.84 32.70
N PRO A 347 -4.02 -10.70 32.07
CA PRO A 347 -4.89 -9.53 32.11
C PRO A 347 -6.30 -9.88 31.62
N ALA A 348 -7.33 -9.43 32.34
CA ALA A 348 -8.72 -9.65 31.94
C ALA A 348 -9.14 -8.80 30.72
N GLN A 349 -8.42 -7.71 30.47
CA GLN A 349 -8.62 -6.81 29.34
C GLN A 349 -8.00 -7.42 28.07
N PRO A 350 -8.77 -7.61 26.98
CA PRO A 350 -8.27 -8.19 25.73
C PRO A 350 -7.01 -7.51 25.18
N TRP A 351 -6.98 -6.19 25.14
CA TRP A 351 -5.85 -5.43 24.60
C TRP A 351 -4.58 -5.57 25.43
N GLN A 352 -4.68 -5.61 26.75
CA GLN A 352 -3.53 -5.87 27.62
C GLN A 352 -3.01 -7.31 27.44
N ALA A 353 -3.90 -8.27 27.24
CA ALA A 353 -3.51 -9.65 26.95
C ALA A 353 -2.80 -9.76 25.57
N LEU A 354 -3.32 -9.08 24.54
CA LEU A 354 -2.68 -8.97 23.23
C LEU A 354 -1.31 -8.30 23.31
N GLN A 355 -1.18 -7.22 24.08
CA GLN A 355 0.10 -6.54 24.30
C GLN A 355 1.13 -7.48 24.94
N ARG A 356 0.74 -8.21 25.97
CA ARG A 356 1.60 -9.22 26.61
C ARG A 356 2.03 -10.32 25.63
N LEU A 357 1.12 -10.85 24.82
CA LEU A 357 1.42 -11.87 23.80
C LEU A 357 2.39 -11.32 22.74
N ALA A 358 2.11 -10.13 22.21
CA ALA A 358 2.96 -9.49 21.22
C ALA A 358 4.37 -9.23 21.73
N LEU A 359 4.52 -8.78 22.98
CA LEU A 359 5.83 -8.58 23.61
C LEU A 359 6.58 -9.89 23.85
N GLN A 360 5.88 -10.97 24.21
CA GLN A 360 6.50 -12.29 24.35
C GLN A 360 7.04 -12.79 22.99
N LEU A 361 6.28 -12.61 21.92
CA LEU A 361 6.70 -12.97 20.56
C LEU A 361 7.86 -12.08 20.10
N ALA A 362 7.80 -10.75 20.33
CA ALA A 362 8.83 -9.80 19.95
C ALA A 362 10.21 -10.10 20.58
N ARG A 363 10.24 -10.72 21.77
CA ARG A 363 11.49 -11.16 22.41
C ARG A 363 12.30 -12.14 21.58
N LEU A 364 11.66 -12.93 20.71
CA LEU A 364 12.38 -13.80 19.78
C LEU A 364 13.16 -13.00 18.73
N GLY A 365 12.63 -11.83 18.33
CA GLY A 365 13.28 -10.95 17.38
C GLY A 365 14.38 -10.07 17.99
N THR A 366 14.28 -9.73 19.31
CA THR A 366 15.28 -8.90 20.00
C THR A 366 16.56 -9.64 20.38
N ALA A 367 16.51 -10.94 20.58
CA ALA A 367 17.67 -11.77 20.92
C ALA A 367 18.75 -11.82 19.80
N ALA A 368 18.64 -10.94 18.81
CA ALA A 368 19.45 -10.90 17.59
C ALA A 368 20.45 -9.72 17.53
N ARG A 369 20.69 -9.02 18.66
CA ARG A 369 21.76 -8.00 18.76
C ARG A 369 22.98 -8.52 19.48
#